data_9ea91811cb3576a76268e59cf27c2d06
#
_entry.id   9ea91811cb3576a76268e59cf27c2d06
#
_cell.length_a   1.000
_cell.length_b   1.000
_cell.length_c   1.000
_cell.angle_alpha   90.00
_cell.angle_beta   90.00
_cell.angle_gamma   90.00
#
_symmetry.space_group_name_H-M   'P 1'
#
loop_
_entity.id
_entity.type
_entity.pdbx_description
1 polymer ?
#
loop_
_entity_poly.entity_id
_entity_poly.type
_entity_poly.pdbx_seq_one_letter_code
_entity_poly.pdbx_strand_id
1 'polypeptide(L)'
;CTMNNHNFGCDFGSYHLKIYHRDADAYLIQHNMVAVQDKKGLLAFGDEAYAMYEKAPSNIQVTSPMSYGNLASISNMQAFLRNLLERNIKGQLKGAEYFVALPTEMQERIFTTLIQDSNMKPKGVYLVDKPVAAGLGLGINVKEAQGVMLVDIGAETTEISVLSLGGIVISRLIQNGGRSIDDAIQSAIRKEYNFFIGSKTAETIKKELAYAVEPEQASMQICGRNMVIGLPQMMEVTSDFVYEAIKEQLGIIMDAVKTILERTPPELGVDIIRNGIYLTGGSARIHKLDQLLEQKSGIRVIVDEEPETSVVRGLARVMGDREFRSLAFVTKEQKYE
;
A
#
# COMPACT_ATOMS: atom_id res chain seq x y z
N CYS A 1 -28.85 -9.79 25.47
CA CYS A 1 -28.14 -8.81 24.63
C CYS A 1 -26.77 -9.34 24.35
N THR A 2 -26.56 -9.99 23.20
CA THR A 2 -25.23 -10.31 22.68
C THR A 2 -24.55 -8.99 22.39
N MET A 3 -23.53 -8.63 23.18
CA MET A 3 -22.64 -7.54 22.80
C MET A 3 -21.98 -7.99 21.48
N ASN A 4 -22.36 -7.40 20.37
CA ASN A 4 -21.64 -7.53 19.12
C ASN A 4 -20.29 -6.83 19.33
N ASN A 5 -19.28 -7.57 19.67
CA ASN A 5 -17.91 -7.08 19.69
C ASN A 5 -17.43 -7.05 18.25
N HIS A 6 -17.50 -5.90 17.60
CA HIS A 6 -16.95 -5.72 16.26
C HIS A 6 -15.47 -6.07 16.22
N ASN A 7 -15.02 -6.66 15.12
CA ASN A 7 -13.62 -6.96 14.86
C ASN A 7 -13.23 -6.38 13.51
N PHE A 8 -12.12 -5.66 13.50
CA PHE A 8 -11.63 -4.96 12.33
C PHE A 8 -10.20 -5.36 11.98
N GLY A 9 -9.96 -5.64 10.70
CA GLY A 9 -8.62 -5.77 10.13
C GLY A 9 -8.27 -4.48 9.41
N CYS A 10 -7.15 -3.82 9.77
CA CYS A 10 -6.78 -2.51 9.25
C CYS A 10 -5.43 -2.56 8.52
N ASP A 11 -5.43 -2.16 7.25
CA ASP A 11 -4.23 -1.90 6.45
C ASP A 11 -4.13 -0.39 6.18
N PHE A 12 -3.16 0.26 6.82
CA PHE A 12 -2.89 1.69 6.69
C PHE A 12 -1.92 1.94 5.53
N GLY A 13 -2.38 1.77 4.30
CA GLY A 13 -1.59 2.09 3.12
C GLY A 13 -1.49 3.59 2.85
N SER A 14 -0.41 4.04 2.21
CA SER A 14 -0.22 5.47 1.89
C SER A 14 -1.23 6.00 0.86
N TYR A 15 -1.78 5.14 0.00
CA TYR A 15 -2.76 5.53 -1.01
C TYR A 15 -4.20 5.21 -0.59
N HIS A 16 -4.44 4.02 -0.02
CA HIS A 16 -5.73 3.62 0.51
C HIS A 16 -5.62 3.17 1.97
N LEU A 17 -6.57 3.61 2.79
CA LEU A 17 -6.94 2.96 4.04
C LEU A 17 -7.91 1.84 3.71
N LYS A 18 -7.60 0.61 4.11
CA LYS A 18 -8.44 -0.56 3.88
C LYS A 18 -8.78 -1.21 5.21
N ILE A 19 -10.06 -1.43 5.43
CA ILE A 19 -10.58 -2.03 6.65
C ILE A 19 -11.48 -3.20 6.28
N TYR A 20 -11.22 -4.35 6.87
CA TYR A 20 -12.11 -5.49 6.86
C TYR A 20 -12.96 -5.49 8.13
N HIS A 21 -14.27 -5.52 7.99
CA HIS A 21 -15.23 -5.67 9.09
C HIS A 21 -15.74 -7.11 9.14
N ARG A 22 -15.27 -7.88 10.12
CA ARG A 22 -15.54 -9.32 10.23
C ARG A 22 -17.01 -9.66 10.32
N ASP A 23 -17.78 -8.94 11.15
CA ASP A 23 -19.18 -9.30 11.41
C ASP A 23 -20.09 -9.08 10.21
N ALA A 24 -19.72 -8.16 9.32
CA ALA A 24 -20.42 -7.89 8.07
C ALA A 24 -19.81 -8.61 6.86
N ASP A 25 -18.67 -9.26 7.04
CA ASP A 25 -17.84 -9.82 5.95
C ASP A 25 -17.66 -8.82 4.80
N ALA A 26 -17.28 -7.60 5.14
CA ALA A 26 -17.23 -6.49 4.21
C ALA A 26 -15.94 -5.69 4.32
N TYR A 27 -15.53 -5.10 3.19
CA TYR A 27 -14.37 -4.23 3.09
C TYR A 27 -14.79 -2.78 2.94
N LEU A 28 -14.14 -1.89 3.70
CA LEU A 28 -14.19 -0.44 3.52
C LEU A 28 -12.85 0.00 2.96
N ILE A 29 -12.86 0.55 1.76
CA ILE A 29 -11.65 1.04 1.08
C ILE A 29 -11.88 2.49 0.73
N GLN A 30 -10.97 3.37 1.18
CA GLN A 30 -11.05 4.80 0.94
C GLN A 30 -9.64 5.33 0.62
N HIS A 31 -9.54 6.35 -0.21
CA HIS A 31 -8.28 7.07 -0.38
C HIS A 31 -7.78 7.54 0.98
N ASN A 32 -6.51 7.33 1.27
CA ASN A 32 -5.92 7.74 2.55
C ASN A 32 -5.58 9.23 2.51
N MET A 33 -6.61 10.05 2.46
CA MET A 33 -6.53 11.50 2.39
C MET A 33 -7.47 12.18 3.38
N VAL A 34 -7.04 13.33 3.86
CA VAL A 34 -7.81 14.24 4.72
C VAL A 34 -7.73 15.66 4.17
N ALA A 35 -8.84 16.37 4.24
CA ALA A 35 -8.91 17.80 3.98
C ALA A 35 -9.13 18.52 5.30
N VAL A 36 -8.21 19.40 5.66
CA VAL A 36 -8.26 20.19 6.90
C VAL A 36 -8.40 21.66 6.53
N GLN A 37 -9.39 22.30 7.08
CA GLN A 37 -9.61 23.75 6.92
C GLN A 37 -9.02 24.50 8.10
N ASP A 38 -8.29 25.57 7.82
CA ASP A 38 -7.74 26.44 8.85
C ASP A 38 -8.78 26.84 9.89
N LYS A 39 -8.45 26.71 11.18
CA LYS A 39 -9.31 27.02 12.32
C LYS A 39 -10.60 26.20 12.49
N LYS A 40 -10.98 25.35 11.51
CA LYS A 40 -12.19 24.54 11.58
C LYS A 40 -11.92 23.04 11.76
N GLY A 41 -10.68 22.59 11.51
CA GLY A 41 -10.28 21.19 11.62
C GLY A 41 -10.66 20.34 10.40
N LEU A 42 -10.96 19.05 10.62
CA LEU A 42 -11.24 18.09 9.57
C LEU A 42 -12.52 18.46 8.80
N LEU A 43 -12.37 18.75 7.52
CA LEU A 43 -13.47 19.13 6.61
C LEU A 43 -14.01 17.90 5.85
N ALA A 44 -13.11 17.07 5.32
CA ALA A 44 -13.44 15.87 4.57
C ALA A 44 -12.34 14.81 4.73
N PHE A 45 -12.67 13.57 4.43
CA PHE A 45 -11.72 12.45 4.46
C PHE A 45 -12.03 11.44 3.35
N GLY A 46 -11.09 10.55 3.09
CA GLY A 46 -11.28 9.49 2.10
C GLY A 46 -11.42 10.03 0.68
N ASP A 47 -12.35 9.46 -0.06
CA ASP A 47 -12.63 9.81 -1.46
C ASP A 47 -13.12 11.25 -1.62
N GLU A 48 -13.84 11.77 -0.62
CA GLU A 48 -14.28 13.18 -0.60
C GLU A 48 -13.07 14.13 -0.55
N ALA A 49 -12.09 13.84 0.32
CA ALA A 49 -10.85 14.62 0.40
C ALA A 49 -10.00 14.46 -0.87
N TYR A 50 -9.89 13.25 -1.40
CA TYR A 50 -9.16 12.99 -2.65
C TYR A 50 -9.77 13.75 -3.85
N ALA A 51 -11.07 13.93 -3.91
CA ALA A 51 -11.72 14.74 -4.94
C ALA A 51 -11.29 16.22 -4.88
N MET A 52 -10.94 16.72 -3.67
CA MET A 52 -10.47 18.09 -3.45
C MET A 52 -8.96 18.26 -3.73
N TYR A 53 -8.19 17.17 -3.80
CA TYR A 53 -6.74 17.19 -3.99
C TYR A 53 -6.35 17.89 -5.30
N GLU A 54 -5.36 18.80 -5.23
CA GLU A 54 -4.92 19.70 -6.30
C GLU A 54 -5.98 20.71 -6.82
N LYS A 55 -7.13 20.83 -6.12
CA LYS A 55 -8.22 21.75 -6.49
C LYS A 55 -8.66 22.66 -5.35
N ALA A 56 -8.22 22.37 -4.13
CA ALA A 56 -8.62 23.11 -2.94
C ALA A 56 -8.00 24.52 -2.91
N PRO A 57 -8.71 25.53 -2.38
CA PRO A 57 -8.15 26.87 -2.15
C PRO A 57 -7.11 26.81 -1.00
N SER A 58 -6.30 27.87 -0.89
CA SER A 58 -5.14 27.91 0.02
C SER A 58 -5.45 27.76 1.51
N ASN A 59 -6.69 27.98 1.94
CA ASN A 59 -7.14 27.80 3.32
C ASN A 59 -7.62 26.37 3.63
N ILE A 60 -7.50 25.45 2.68
CA ILE A 60 -7.79 24.03 2.83
C ILE A 60 -6.56 23.23 2.42
N GLN A 61 -6.00 22.50 3.39
CA GLN A 61 -4.90 21.58 3.15
C GLN A 61 -5.44 20.17 2.91
N VAL A 62 -5.10 19.58 1.77
CA VAL A 62 -5.45 18.20 1.42
C VAL A 62 -4.17 17.37 1.41
N THR A 63 -4.06 16.46 2.37
CA THR A 63 -2.83 15.66 2.58
C THR A 63 -3.15 14.22 2.94
N SER A 64 -2.18 13.32 2.73
CA SER A 64 -2.25 11.98 3.32
C SER A 64 -1.75 12.03 4.77
N PRO A 65 -2.45 11.42 5.72
CA PRO A 65 -1.95 11.25 7.09
C PRO A 65 -0.87 10.17 7.20
N MET A 66 -0.58 9.45 6.12
CA MET A 66 0.53 8.50 5.98
C MET A 66 1.57 9.03 5.01
N SER A 67 2.84 8.71 5.24
CA SER A 67 3.95 9.02 4.33
C SER A 67 5.03 7.95 4.43
N TYR A 68 5.35 7.31 3.30
CA TYR A 68 6.37 6.26 3.20
C TYR A 68 6.23 5.16 4.28
N GLY A 69 4.99 4.70 4.50
CA GLY A 69 4.68 3.68 5.50
C GLY A 69 4.61 4.17 6.95
N ASN A 70 4.95 5.43 7.22
CA ASN A 70 4.87 6.06 8.54
C ASN A 70 3.63 6.93 8.70
N LEU A 71 3.20 7.12 9.95
CA LEU A 71 2.17 8.09 10.29
C LEU A 71 2.74 9.52 10.26
N ALA A 72 2.33 10.30 9.27
CA ALA A 72 2.67 11.72 9.17
C ALA A 72 1.85 12.59 10.13
N SER A 73 0.60 12.19 10.41
CA SER A 73 -0.28 12.85 11.37
C SER A 73 -1.17 11.85 12.09
N ILE A 74 -0.82 11.53 13.34
CA ILE A 74 -1.60 10.61 14.18
C ILE A 74 -3.01 11.14 14.39
N SER A 75 -3.17 12.42 14.76
CA SER A 75 -4.47 13.03 15.04
C SER A 75 -5.42 13.01 13.84
N ASN A 76 -4.91 13.30 12.65
CA ASN A 76 -5.71 13.25 11.42
C ASN A 76 -6.10 11.81 11.07
N MET A 77 -5.19 10.84 11.25
CA MET A 77 -5.51 9.44 11.00
C MET A 77 -6.53 8.91 12.00
N GLN A 78 -6.43 9.27 13.28
CA GLN A 78 -7.41 8.91 14.30
C GLN A 78 -8.78 9.48 13.99
N ALA A 79 -8.85 10.76 13.62
CA ALA A 79 -10.10 11.41 13.22
C ALA A 79 -10.70 10.75 11.97
N PHE A 80 -9.87 10.47 10.97
CA PHE A 80 -10.31 9.78 9.75
C PHE A 80 -10.88 8.39 10.08
N LEU A 81 -10.10 7.55 10.75
CA LEU A 81 -10.51 6.19 11.11
C LEU A 81 -11.83 6.18 11.89
N ARG A 82 -11.91 7.00 12.93
CA ARG A 82 -13.13 7.11 13.75
C ARG A 82 -14.35 7.52 12.93
N ASN A 83 -14.25 8.62 12.17
CA ASN A 83 -15.36 9.11 11.36
C ASN A 83 -15.78 8.11 10.27
N LEU A 84 -14.81 7.41 9.66
CA LEU A 84 -15.09 6.38 8.68
C LEU A 84 -15.89 5.21 9.28
N LEU A 85 -15.46 4.72 10.45
CA LEU A 85 -16.13 3.63 11.14
C LEU A 85 -17.52 4.06 11.65
N GLU A 86 -17.64 5.22 12.30
CA GLU A 86 -18.93 5.75 12.81
C GLU A 86 -19.96 5.97 11.67
N ARG A 87 -19.50 6.37 10.49
CA ARG A 87 -20.38 6.58 9.32
C ARG A 87 -20.90 5.26 8.72
N ASN A 88 -20.08 4.20 8.75
CA ASN A 88 -20.37 2.97 8.02
C ASN A 88 -20.82 1.81 8.91
N ILE A 89 -20.53 1.85 10.21
CA ILE A 89 -20.81 0.75 11.13
C ILE A 89 -22.00 1.12 12.02
N LYS A 90 -23.02 0.25 11.99
CA LYS A 90 -24.15 0.38 12.91
C LYS A 90 -23.79 -0.23 14.26
N GLY A 91 -23.88 0.53 15.32
CA GLY A 91 -23.62 0.07 16.69
C GLY A 91 -22.47 0.80 17.36
N GLN A 92 -22.01 0.27 18.50
CA GLN A 92 -20.96 0.87 19.28
C GLN A 92 -19.59 0.31 18.90
N LEU A 93 -18.64 1.17 18.59
CA LEU A 93 -17.23 0.79 18.34
C LEU A 93 -16.50 0.41 19.64
N LYS A 94 -17.03 0.82 20.79
CA LYS A 94 -16.47 0.48 22.11
C LYS A 94 -16.42 -1.03 22.30
N GLY A 95 -15.25 -1.52 22.71
CA GLY A 95 -15.03 -2.95 22.95
C GLY A 95 -14.68 -3.75 21.70
N ALA A 96 -14.48 -3.09 20.54
CA ALA A 96 -13.99 -3.74 19.32
C ALA A 96 -12.55 -4.22 19.47
N GLU A 97 -12.19 -5.25 18.70
CA GLU A 97 -10.81 -5.70 18.54
C GLU A 97 -10.29 -5.28 17.15
N TYR A 98 -9.05 -4.83 17.12
CA TYR A 98 -8.40 -4.34 15.91
C TYR A 98 -7.17 -5.19 15.58
N PHE A 99 -7.06 -5.63 14.35
CA PHE A 99 -5.93 -6.35 13.78
C PHE A 99 -5.27 -5.43 12.76
N VAL A 100 -4.06 -4.99 13.06
CA VAL A 100 -3.36 -3.99 12.27
C VAL A 100 -2.18 -4.61 11.54
N ALA A 101 -2.11 -4.42 10.23
CA ALA A 101 -0.95 -4.80 9.45
C ALA A 101 0.23 -3.87 9.78
N LEU A 102 1.34 -4.45 10.22
CA LEU A 102 2.57 -3.75 10.56
C LEU A 102 3.58 -3.89 9.40
N PRO A 103 3.91 -2.82 8.67
CA PRO A 103 4.98 -2.87 7.69
C PRO A 103 6.34 -3.15 8.35
N THR A 104 7.25 -3.83 7.63
CA THR A 104 8.60 -4.08 8.13
C THR A 104 9.34 -2.77 8.39
N GLU A 105 10.26 -2.77 9.35
CA GLU A 105 11.04 -1.60 9.78
C GLU A 105 10.22 -0.47 10.44
N MET A 106 8.89 -0.68 10.66
CA MET A 106 8.04 0.32 11.34
C MET A 106 7.92 0.04 12.83
N GLN A 107 7.68 1.11 13.60
CA GLN A 107 7.56 1.01 15.04
C GLN A 107 6.18 0.50 15.47
N GLU A 108 6.12 -0.66 16.11
CA GLU A 108 4.89 -1.28 16.64
C GLU A 108 4.04 -0.30 17.46
N ARG A 109 4.69 0.49 18.32
CA ARG A 109 4.02 1.42 19.24
C ARG A 109 3.19 2.47 18.52
N ILE A 110 3.64 2.97 17.38
CA ILE A 110 2.92 4.02 16.63
C ILE A 110 1.55 3.52 16.19
N PHE A 111 1.47 2.31 15.64
CA PHE A 111 0.23 1.71 15.16
C PHE A 111 -0.70 1.29 16.31
N THR A 112 -0.13 0.84 17.42
CA THR A 112 -0.91 0.52 18.63
C THR A 112 -1.53 1.78 19.23
N THR A 113 -0.74 2.83 19.44
CA THR A 113 -1.19 4.13 19.98
C THR A 113 -2.25 4.78 19.07
N LEU A 114 -2.11 4.64 17.75
CA LEU A 114 -3.11 5.15 16.79
C LEU A 114 -4.53 4.67 17.14
N ILE A 115 -4.67 3.40 17.46
CA ILE A 115 -5.97 2.80 17.79
C ILE A 115 -6.35 3.05 19.27
N GLN A 116 -5.42 2.86 20.20
CA GLN A 116 -5.69 3.00 21.65
C GLN A 116 -6.13 4.39 22.03
N ASP A 117 -5.49 5.42 21.51
CA ASP A 117 -5.78 6.82 21.83
C ASP A 117 -6.86 7.46 20.94
N SER A 118 -7.55 6.66 20.14
CA SER A 118 -8.55 7.12 19.16
C SER A 118 -9.91 7.50 19.76
N ASN A 119 -10.09 7.41 21.08
CA ASN A 119 -11.39 7.51 21.78
C ASN A 119 -12.42 6.42 21.45
N MET A 120 -12.05 5.43 20.62
CA MET A 120 -12.94 4.31 20.28
C MET A 120 -13.01 3.25 21.39
N LYS A 121 -12.14 3.33 22.39
CA LYS A 121 -12.08 2.40 23.55
C LYS A 121 -12.02 0.94 23.11
N PRO A 122 -10.97 0.52 22.37
CA PRO A 122 -10.83 -0.84 21.91
C PRO A 122 -10.69 -1.82 23.08
N LYS A 123 -11.13 -3.06 22.90
CA LYS A 123 -10.88 -4.17 23.83
C LYS A 123 -9.45 -4.72 23.66
N GLY A 124 -8.93 -4.71 22.44
CA GLY A 124 -7.60 -5.18 22.10
C GLY A 124 -7.12 -4.65 20.77
N VAL A 125 -5.80 -4.46 20.68
CA VAL A 125 -5.10 -4.10 19.45
C VAL A 125 -4.02 -5.16 19.22
N TYR A 126 -4.11 -5.84 18.10
CA TYR A 126 -3.20 -6.90 17.70
C TYR A 126 -2.47 -6.48 16.43
N LEU A 127 -1.19 -6.74 16.37
CA LEU A 127 -0.37 -6.49 15.19
C LEU A 127 -0.19 -7.80 14.41
N VAL A 128 -0.12 -7.69 13.10
CA VAL A 128 0.24 -8.77 12.20
C VAL A 128 1.28 -8.25 11.24
N ASP A 129 2.40 -8.92 11.08
CA ASP A 129 3.40 -8.52 10.10
C ASP A 129 2.76 -8.42 8.72
N LYS A 130 2.89 -7.26 8.06
CA LYS A 130 2.25 -6.99 6.78
C LYS A 130 2.58 -8.03 5.70
N PRO A 131 3.84 -8.50 5.53
CA PRO A 131 4.15 -9.56 4.58
C PRO A 131 3.48 -10.90 4.92
N VAL A 132 3.35 -11.22 6.22
CA VAL A 132 2.64 -12.42 6.67
C VAL A 132 1.16 -12.34 6.30
N ALA A 133 0.53 -11.19 6.55
CA ALA A 133 -0.85 -10.94 6.13
C ALA A 133 -0.99 -11.03 4.61
N ALA A 134 -0.08 -10.40 3.83
CA ALA A 134 -0.10 -10.48 2.38
C ALA A 134 -0.01 -11.93 1.87
N GLY A 135 0.91 -12.73 2.41
CA GLY A 135 1.04 -14.15 2.06
C GLY A 135 -0.24 -14.95 2.32
N LEU A 136 -0.89 -14.71 3.45
CA LEU A 136 -2.19 -15.32 3.75
C LEU A 136 -3.28 -14.88 2.77
N GLY A 137 -3.28 -13.59 2.40
CA GLY A 137 -4.23 -13.06 1.43
C GLY A 137 -4.08 -13.65 0.02
N LEU A 138 -2.86 -14.07 -0.34
CA LEU A 138 -2.55 -14.82 -1.55
C LEU A 138 -2.94 -16.31 -1.47
N GLY A 139 -3.48 -16.76 -0.36
CA GLY A 139 -3.86 -18.17 -0.16
C GLY A 139 -2.72 -19.08 0.28
N ILE A 140 -1.54 -18.52 0.59
CA ILE A 140 -0.36 -19.27 1.00
C ILE A 140 -0.48 -19.66 2.48
N ASN A 141 -0.14 -20.91 2.83
CA ASN A 141 0.05 -21.28 4.22
C ASN A 141 1.45 -20.88 4.68
N VAL A 142 1.57 -19.67 5.19
CA VAL A 142 2.86 -19.10 5.64
C VAL A 142 3.48 -19.82 6.84
N LYS A 143 2.74 -20.70 7.53
CA LYS A 143 3.23 -21.45 8.70
C LYS A 143 4.05 -22.69 8.31
N GLU A 144 4.03 -23.08 7.05
CA GLU A 144 4.81 -24.21 6.58
C GLU A 144 6.32 -23.93 6.62
N ALA A 145 7.11 -25.01 6.75
CA ALA A 145 8.57 -24.95 6.74
C ALA A 145 9.09 -24.86 5.29
N GLN A 146 8.73 -23.78 4.59
CA GLN A 146 9.15 -23.50 3.23
C GLN A 146 9.41 -22.01 3.03
N GLY A 147 10.34 -21.68 2.14
CA GLY A 147 10.64 -20.31 1.76
C GLY A 147 9.56 -19.72 0.85
N VAL A 148 8.98 -18.60 1.24
CA VAL A 148 8.01 -17.83 0.44
C VAL A 148 8.55 -16.44 0.25
N MET A 149 8.75 -16.01 -1.00
CA MET A 149 9.18 -14.66 -1.31
C MET A 149 8.02 -13.83 -1.82
N LEU A 150 7.83 -12.67 -1.20
CA LEU A 150 6.81 -11.68 -1.53
C LEU A 150 7.47 -10.36 -1.92
N VAL A 151 6.94 -9.73 -2.97
CA VAL A 151 7.28 -8.37 -3.41
C VAL A 151 5.98 -7.58 -3.45
N ASP A 152 5.79 -6.71 -2.48
CA ASP A 152 4.63 -5.81 -2.38
C ASP A 152 5.03 -4.41 -2.83
N ILE A 153 4.58 -4.02 -4.04
CA ILE A 153 4.87 -2.70 -4.60
C ILE A 153 3.66 -1.80 -4.39
N GLY A 154 3.72 -1.02 -3.32
CA GLY A 154 2.68 -0.08 -2.93
C GLY A 154 2.78 1.26 -3.68
N ALA A 155 2.11 2.27 -3.14
CA ALA A 155 2.13 3.62 -3.70
C ALA A 155 3.44 4.37 -3.42
N GLU A 156 3.97 4.29 -2.21
CA GLU A 156 5.18 5.03 -1.80
C GLU A 156 6.34 4.12 -1.44
N THR A 157 6.06 2.86 -1.11
CA THR A 157 7.06 1.89 -0.66
C THR A 157 6.95 0.59 -1.41
N THR A 158 8.08 -0.09 -1.54
CA THR A 158 8.14 -1.50 -1.93
C THR A 158 8.71 -2.30 -0.77
N GLU A 159 8.00 -3.33 -0.37
CA GLU A 159 8.37 -4.25 0.70
C GLU A 159 8.70 -5.62 0.11
N ILE A 160 9.93 -6.08 0.33
CA ILE A 160 10.44 -7.34 -0.20
C ILE A 160 10.74 -8.23 1.00
N SER A 161 10.12 -9.40 1.08
CA SER A 161 10.21 -10.27 2.25
C SER A 161 10.31 -11.74 1.87
N VAL A 162 11.12 -12.46 2.63
CA VAL A 162 11.16 -13.92 2.61
C VAL A 162 10.60 -14.42 3.94
N LEU A 163 9.55 -15.23 3.84
CA LEU A 163 8.83 -15.80 4.98
C LEU A 163 9.14 -17.29 5.10
N SER A 164 9.10 -17.79 6.33
CA SER A 164 9.07 -19.21 6.65
C SER A 164 8.53 -19.42 8.07
N LEU A 165 7.81 -20.51 8.32
CA LEU A 165 7.30 -20.89 9.64
C LEU A 165 6.49 -19.78 10.35
N GLY A 166 5.74 -19.00 9.57
CA GLY A 166 4.88 -17.92 10.06
C GLY A 166 5.60 -16.64 10.43
N GLY A 167 6.90 -16.52 10.14
CA GLY A 167 7.70 -15.35 10.45
C GLY A 167 8.50 -14.81 9.26
N ILE A 168 9.04 -13.61 9.44
CA ILE A 168 9.94 -12.96 8.48
C ILE A 168 11.36 -13.46 8.72
N VAL A 169 11.98 -14.06 7.70
CA VAL A 169 13.38 -14.49 7.74
C VAL A 169 14.30 -13.33 7.36
N ILE A 170 13.98 -12.65 6.27
CA ILE A 170 14.68 -11.46 5.81
C ILE A 170 13.68 -10.54 5.11
N SER A 171 13.82 -9.25 5.29
CA SER A 171 12.99 -8.26 4.61
C SER A 171 13.77 -6.98 4.34
N ARG A 172 13.23 -6.20 3.43
CA ARG A 172 13.68 -4.84 3.14
C ARG A 172 12.50 -4.01 2.69
N LEU A 173 12.37 -2.83 3.26
CA LEU A 173 11.45 -1.80 2.82
C LEU A 173 12.24 -0.69 2.14
N ILE A 174 11.87 -0.33 0.91
CA ILE A 174 12.46 0.79 0.18
C ILE A 174 11.40 1.87 -0.09
N GLN A 175 11.82 3.12 -0.04
CA GLN A 175 10.98 4.29 -0.32
C GLN A 175 10.90 4.53 -1.84
N ASN A 176 10.40 3.54 -2.55
CA ASN A 176 10.17 3.57 -3.98
C ASN A 176 8.93 2.75 -4.30
N GLY A 177 7.96 3.33 -4.98
CA GLY A 177 6.69 2.71 -5.33
C GLY A 177 6.00 3.45 -6.47
N GLY A 178 4.69 3.31 -6.59
CA GLY A 178 3.92 3.91 -7.67
C GLY A 178 4.05 5.42 -7.79
N ARG A 179 4.20 6.14 -6.65
CA ARG A 179 4.40 7.60 -6.64
C ARG A 179 5.76 8.01 -7.21
N SER A 180 6.82 7.27 -6.93
CA SER A 180 8.13 7.53 -7.53
C SER A 180 8.10 7.41 -9.06
N ILE A 181 7.26 6.52 -9.56
CA ILE A 181 7.02 6.34 -11.00
C ILE A 181 6.21 7.52 -11.56
N ASP A 182 5.18 8.00 -10.85
CA ASP A 182 4.42 9.21 -11.23
C ASP A 182 5.33 10.44 -11.29
N ASP A 183 6.20 10.61 -10.29
CA ASP A 183 7.16 11.72 -10.22
C ASP A 183 8.18 11.65 -11.36
N ALA A 184 8.62 10.45 -11.74
CA ALA A 184 9.51 10.25 -12.89
C ALA A 184 8.84 10.65 -14.20
N ILE A 185 7.56 10.29 -14.40
CA ILE A 185 6.77 10.68 -15.57
C ILE A 185 6.60 12.22 -15.61
N GLN A 186 6.20 12.86 -14.50
CA GLN A 186 6.08 14.30 -14.41
C GLN A 186 7.39 15.01 -14.75
N SER A 187 8.49 14.53 -14.17
CA SER A 187 9.83 15.09 -14.36
C SER A 187 10.29 14.96 -15.81
N ALA A 188 10.06 13.82 -16.45
CA ALA A 188 10.40 13.58 -17.84
C ALA A 188 9.60 14.49 -18.79
N ILE A 189 8.29 14.61 -18.59
CA ILE A 189 7.42 15.49 -19.38
C ILE A 189 7.85 16.96 -19.21
N ARG A 190 8.16 17.37 -17.99
CA ARG A 190 8.63 18.74 -17.73
C ARG A 190 9.96 19.03 -18.41
N LYS A 191 10.89 18.08 -18.35
CA LYS A 191 12.24 18.23 -18.92
C LYS A 191 12.22 18.26 -20.45
N GLU A 192 11.46 17.35 -21.06
CA GLU A 192 11.48 17.19 -22.53
C GLU A 192 10.60 18.21 -23.24
N TYR A 193 9.43 18.50 -22.68
CA TYR A 193 8.40 19.31 -23.36
C TYR A 193 8.15 20.67 -22.73
N ASN A 194 8.85 21.04 -21.62
CA ASN A 194 8.52 22.23 -20.84
C ASN A 194 7.04 22.30 -20.46
N PHE A 195 6.49 21.17 -20.05
CA PHE A 195 5.07 21.00 -19.82
C PHE A 195 4.81 20.48 -18.38
N PHE A 196 3.89 21.13 -17.68
CA PHE A 196 3.54 20.77 -16.31
C PHE A 196 2.21 20.04 -16.26
N ILE A 197 2.20 18.88 -15.60
CA ILE A 197 1.00 18.10 -15.31
C ILE A 197 0.85 17.87 -13.81
N GLY A 198 -0.40 17.69 -13.34
CA GLY A 198 -0.69 17.32 -11.95
C GLY A 198 -0.37 15.85 -11.65
N SER A 199 -0.34 15.50 -10.36
CA SER A 199 -0.03 14.14 -9.94
C SER A 199 -1.10 13.12 -10.38
N LYS A 200 -2.38 13.52 -10.39
CA LYS A 200 -3.47 12.67 -10.91
C LYS A 200 -3.33 12.35 -12.39
N THR A 201 -2.87 13.32 -13.17
CA THR A 201 -2.61 13.10 -14.61
C THR A 201 -1.44 12.12 -14.79
N ALA A 202 -0.36 12.29 -14.03
CA ALA A 202 0.78 11.37 -14.06
C ALA A 202 0.37 9.94 -13.67
N GLU A 203 -0.44 9.78 -12.65
CA GLU A 203 -0.99 8.48 -12.25
C GLU A 203 -1.86 7.85 -13.35
N THR A 204 -2.66 8.66 -14.05
CA THR A 204 -3.46 8.17 -15.19
C THR A 204 -2.55 7.69 -16.32
N ILE A 205 -1.50 8.47 -16.66
CA ILE A 205 -0.50 8.07 -17.66
C ILE A 205 0.16 6.74 -17.26
N LYS A 206 0.58 6.61 -16.00
CA LYS A 206 1.17 5.36 -15.48
C LYS A 206 0.21 4.18 -15.66
N LYS A 207 -1.05 4.32 -15.27
CA LYS A 207 -2.05 3.24 -15.37
C LYS A 207 -2.29 2.79 -16.81
N GLU A 208 -2.28 3.72 -17.76
CA GLU A 208 -2.60 3.44 -19.16
C GLU A 208 -1.38 3.07 -20.01
N LEU A 209 -0.22 3.72 -19.77
CA LEU A 209 0.91 3.66 -20.69
C LEU A 209 2.20 3.09 -20.07
N ALA A 210 2.25 2.75 -18.76
CA ALA A 210 3.47 2.25 -18.16
C ALA A 210 3.66 0.76 -18.46
N TYR A 211 4.76 0.45 -19.14
CA TYR A 211 5.25 -0.90 -19.41
C TYR A 211 6.62 -1.09 -18.77
N ALA A 212 6.81 -2.24 -18.12
CA ALA A 212 8.08 -2.55 -17.46
C ALA A 212 9.14 -3.15 -18.41
N VAL A 213 8.71 -3.72 -19.52
CA VAL A 213 9.56 -4.18 -20.64
C VAL A 213 9.08 -3.49 -21.91
N GLU A 214 9.65 -3.84 -23.07
CA GLU A 214 9.32 -3.22 -24.34
C GLU A 214 7.81 -3.00 -24.51
N PRO A 215 7.36 -1.74 -24.69
CA PRO A 215 5.95 -1.39 -24.68
C PRO A 215 5.24 -1.78 -25.98
N GLU A 216 3.94 -1.97 -25.88
CA GLU A 216 3.06 -1.93 -27.03
C GLU A 216 2.83 -0.48 -27.44
N GLN A 217 2.71 -0.22 -28.74
CA GLN A 217 2.49 1.15 -29.21
C GLN A 217 1.11 1.64 -28.78
N ALA A 218 1.12 2.61 -27.89
CA ALA A 218 -0.08 3.27 -27.39
C ALA A 218 0.23 4.75 -27.12
N SER A 219 -0.80 5.58 -27.15
CA SER A 219 -0.70 6.98 -26.79
C SER A 219 -1.98 7.48 -26.15
N MET A 220 -1.91 8.57 -25.42
CA MET A 220 -3.06 9.26 -24.88
C MET A 220 -2.89 10.78 -24.94
N GLN A 221 -4.02 11.49 -25.03
CA GLN A 221 -4.07 12.93 -24.91
C GLN A 221 -4.19 13.35 -23.45
N ILE A 222 -3.35 14.26 -23.01
CA ILE A 222 -3.38 14.82 -21.67
C ILE A 222 -3.51 16.33 -21.71
N CYS A 223 -4.08 16.90 -20.65
CA CYS A 223 -4.11 18.35 -20.46
C CYS A 223 -3.10 18.74 -19.38
N GLY A 224 -2.37 19.81 -19.63
CA GLY A 224 -1.44 20.39 -18.69
C GLY A 224 -1.17 21.85 -19.03
N ARG A 225 -0.15 22.44 -18.42
CA ARG A 225 0.25 23.81 -18.65
C ARG A 225 1.58 23.86 -19.39
N ASN A 226 1.57 24.47 -20.56
CA ASN A 226 2.80 24.82 -21.27
C ASN A 226 3.55 25.91 -20.47
N MET A 227 4.75 25.57 -20.01
CA MET A 227 5.54 26.44 -19.12
C MET A 227 6.18 27.63 -19.85
N VAL A 228 6.28 27.58 -21.18
CA VAL A 228 6.83 28.68 -22.00
C VAL A 228 5.82 29.81 -22.18
N ILE A 229 4.58 29.46 -22.53
CA ILE A 229 3.51 30.43 -22.77
C ILE A 229 2.57 30.62 -21.57
N GLY A 230 2.66 29.76 -20.55
CA GLY A 230 1.86 29.83 -19.32
C GLY A 230 0.40 29.37 -19.45
N LEU A 231 -0.02 28.85 -20.61
CA LEU A 231 -1.40 28.51 -20.90
C LEU A 231 -1.67 27.02 -20.83
N PRO A 232 -2.91 26.58 -20.46
CA PRO A 232 -3.34 25.21 -20.60
C PRO A 232 -3.30 24.76 -22.06
N GLN A 233 -2.81 23.55 -22.29
CA GLN A 233 -2.75 22.92 -23.62
C GLN A 233 -2.97 21.42 -23.51
N MET A 234 -3.35 20.83 -24.64
CA MET A 234 -3.34 19.37 -24.81
C MET A 234 -2.00 18.96 -25.42
N MET A 235 -1.51 17.78 -25.00
CA MET A 235 -0.36 17.12 -25.62
C MET A 235 -0.58 15.61 -25.67
N GLU A 236 0.06 14.96 -26.63
CA GLU A 236 0.11 13.50 -26.73
C GLU A 236 1.32 12.95 -25.97
N VAL A 237 1.09 11.87 -25.22
CA VAL A 237 2.14 11.10 -24.55
C VAL A 237 2.07 9.67 -25.06
N THR A 238 3.24 9.09 -25.37
CA THR A 238 3.35 7.73 -25.90
C THR A 238 3.86 6.75 -24.84
N SER A 239 3.54 5.47 -25.02
CA SER A 239 4.06 4.39 -24.17
C SER A 239 5.59 4.26 -24.22
N ASP A 240 6.21 4.51 -25.39
CA ASP A 240 7.68 4.51 -25.53
C ASP A 240 8.32 5.59 -24.66
N PHE A 241 7.76 6.81 -24.64
CA PHE A 241 8.24 7.89 -23.79
C PHE A 241 8.13 7.53 -22.31
N VAL A 242 6.98 6.99 -21.88
CA VAL A 242 6.75 6.59 -20.48
C VAL A 242 7.71 5.46 -20.08
N TYR A 243 7.91 4.47 -20.95
CA TYR A 243 8.85 3.37 -20.72
C TYR A 243 10.27 3.88 -20.42
N GLU A 244 10.78 4.81 -21.23
CA GLU A 244 12.11 5.40 -20.97
C GLU A 244 12.14 6.19 -19.65
N ALA A 245 11.06 6.92 -19.34
CA ALA A 245 10.98 7.75 -18.13
C ALA A 245 11.02 6.94 -16.83
N ILE A 246 10.48 5.72 -16.81
CA ILE A 246 10.31 4.92 -15.58
C ILE A 246 11.39 3.86 -15.35
N LYS A 247 12.28 3.62 -16.30
CA LYS A 247 13.33 2.57 -16.24
C LYS A 247 14.16 2.62 -14.96
N GLU A 248 14.57 3.81 -14.54
CA GLU A 248 15.40 4.00 -13.35
C GLU A 248 14.66 3.55 -12.10
N GLN A 249 13.38 3.96 -11.96
CA GLN A 249 12.57 3.62 -10.78
C GLN A 249 12.31 2.11 -10.69
N LEU A 250 12.02 1.47 -11.80
CA LEU A 250 11.88 0.01 -11.85
C LEU A 250 13.22 -0.69 -11.56
N GLY A 251 14.34 -0.15 -12.05
CA GLY A 251 15.69 -0.65 -11.77
C GLY A 251 15.99 -0.70 -10.28
N ILE A 252 15.66 0.34 -9.52
CA ILE A 252 15.84 0.41 -8.06
C ILE A 252 15.08 -0.74 -7.37
N ILE A 253 13.85 -1.02 -7.80
CA ILE A 253 13.06 -2.13 -7.24
C ILE A 253 13.71 -3.48 -7.56
N MET A 254 14.13 -3.67 -8.81
CA MET A 254 14.77 -4.93 -9.23
C MET A 254 16.09 -5.20 -8.48
N ASP A 255 16.89 -4.17 -8.25
CA ASP A 255 18.14 -4.27 -7.49
C ASP A 255 17.89 -4.62 -6.02
N ALA A 256 16.82 -4.09 -5.43
CA ALA A 256 16.40 -4.44 -4.08
C ALA A 256 15.96 -5.91 -3.97
N VAL A 257 15.17 -6.40 -4.95
CA VAL A 257 14.78 -7.82 -5.03
C VAL A 257 16.01 -8.73 -5.15
N LYS A 258 16.93 -8.39 -6.05
CA LYS A 258 18.19 -9.14 -6.22
C LYS A 258 18.99 -9.19 -4.91
N THR A 259 19.11 -8.07 -4.21
CA THR A 259 19.82 -8.00 -2.92
C THR A 259 19.22 -8.96 -1.88
N ILE A 260 17.90 -9.07 -1.82
CA ILE A 260 17.22 -9.99 -0.89
C ILE A 260 17.45 -11.44 -1.31
N LEU A 261 17.37 -11.76 -2.60
CA LEU A 261 17.66 -13.11 -3.10
C LEU A 261 19.08 -13.55 -2.78
N GLU A 262 20.08 -12.68 -2.97
CA GLU A 262 21.48 -12.95 -2.66
C GLU A 262 21.74 -13.22 -1.16
N ARG A 263 20.92 -12.64 -0.29
CA ARG A 263 21.01 -12.76 1.17
C ARG A 263 20.12 -13.85 1.75
N THR A 264 19.26 -14.44 0.92
CA THR A 264 18.34 -15.51 1.34
C THR A 264 19.12 -16.78 1.64
N PRO A 265 18.86 -17.46 2.78
CA PRO A 265 19.46 -18.76 3.07
C PRO A 265 19.24 -19.76 1.92
N PRO A 266 20.26 -20.56 1.55
CA PRO A 266 20.19 -21.44 0.38
C PRO A 266 18.99 -22.38 0.37
N GLU A 267 18.63 -22.95 1.52
CA GLU A 267 17.50 -23.89 1.63
C GLU A 267 16.17 -23.21 1.27
N LEU A 268 15.95 -21.96 1.73
CA LEU A 268 14.78 -21.19 1.37
C LEU A 268 14.83 -20.70 -0.09
N GLY A 269 16.03 -20.45 -0.62
CA GLY A 269 16.24 -20.14 -2.03
C GLY A 269 15.77 -21.25 -2.95
N VAL A 270 16.01 -22.51 -2.60
CA VAL A 270 15.50 -23.68 -3.34
C VAL A 270 13.97 -23.66 -3.42
N ASP A 271 13.31 -23.37 -2.29
CA ASP A 271 11.86 -23.28 -2.26
C ASP A 271 11.33 -22.16 -3.15
N ILE A 272 11.98 -20.98 -3.10
CA ILE A 272 11.61 -19.81 -3.92
C ILE A 272 11.76 -20.12 -5.42
N ILE A 273 12.84 -20.79 -5.82
CA ILE A 273 13.04 -21.23 -7.22
C ILE A 273 11.90 -22.17 -7.67
N ARG A 274 11.49 -23.07 -6.80
CA ARG A 274 10.42 -24.04 -7.07
C ARG A 274 9.04 -23.38 -7.12
N ASN A 275 8.72 -22.56 -6.13
CA ASN A 275 7.38 -22.01 -5.91
C ASN A 275 7.15 -20.69 -6.65
N GLY A 276 8.23 -19.93 -6.95
CA GLY A 276 8.16 -18.62 -7.58
C GLY A 276 8.17 -17.46 -6.58
N ILE A 277 8.21 -16.24 -7.13
CA ILE A 277 8.10 -14.99 -6.40
C ILE A 277 6.65 -14.50 -6.51
N TYR A 278 6.04 -14.14 -5.40
CA TYR A 278 4.69 -13.59 -5.38
C TYR A 278 4.74 -12.07 -5.44
N LEU A 279 4.08 -11.50 -6.45
CA LEU A 279 4.03 -10.06 -6.72
C LEU A 279 2.64 -9.52 -6.34
N THR A 280 2.59 -8.53 -5.47
CA THR A 280 1.37 -7.89 -4.98
C THR A 280 1.57 -6.38 -4.78
N GLY A 281 0.54 -5.70 -4.26
CA GLY A 281 0.52 -4.24 -4.16
C GLY A 281 -0.04 -3.58 -5.42
N GLY A 282 -0.60 -2.38 -5.31
CA GLY A 282 -1.30 -1.72 -6.40
C GLY A 282 -0.44 -1.48 -7.65
N SER A 283 0.87 -1.26 -7.47
CA SER A 283 1.81 -1.05 -8.59
C SER A 283 2.18 -2.35 -9.32
N ALA A 284 1.80 -3.54 -8.80
CA ALA A 284 1.93 -4.81 -9.52
C ALA A 284 1.13 -4.85 -10.82
N ARG A 285 0.17 -3.93 -11.00
CA ARG A 285 -0.62 -3.77 -12.23
C ARG A 285 0.10 -3.06 -13.38
N ILE A 286 1.32 -2.57 -13.18
CA ILE A 286 2.14 -2.03 -14.27
C ILE A 286 2.31 -3.13 -15.33
N HIS A 287 2.04 -2.81 -16.58
CA HIS A 287 2.08 -3.79 -17.67
C HIS A 287 3.44 -4.50 -17.76
N LYS A 288 3.41 -5.82 -17.80
CA LYS A 288 4.60 -6.69 -17.96
C LYS A 288 5.64 -6.54 -16.83
N LEU A 289 5.23 -6.09 -15.63
CA LEU A 289 6.13 -5.96 -14.48
C LEU A 289 6.61 -7.34 -13.98
N ASP A 290 5.75 -8.34 -14.02
CA ASP A 290 6.06 -9.74 -13.78
C ASP A 290 7.17 -10.24 -14.71
N GLN A 291 7.08 -9.94 -16.02
CA GLN A 291 8.09 -10.31 -17.00
C GLN A 291 9.46 -9.66 -16.72
N LEU A 292 9.48 -8.38 -16.33
CA LEU A 292 10.72 -7.71 -15.94
C LEU A 292 11.34 -8.40 -14.72
N LEU A 293 10.53 -8.72 -13.71
CA LEU A 293 10.99 -9.37 -12.50
C LEU A 293 11.49 -10.79 -12.79
N GLU A 294 10.82 -11.54 -13.66
CA GLU A 294 11.29 -12.85 -14.13
C GLU A 294 12.62 -12.76 -14.88
N GLN A 295 12.75 -11.81 -15.80
CA GLN A 295 13.99 -11.59 -16.56
C GLN A 295 15.18 -11.24 -15.65
N LYS A 296 14.96 -10.46 -14.60
CA LYS A 296 16.01 -10.00 -13.69
C LYS A 296 16.37 -11.03 -12.62
N SER A 297 15.39 -11.82 -12.15
CA SER A 297 15.60 -12.82 -11.09
C SER A 297 15.92 -14.23 -11.62
N GLY A 298 15.47 -14.55 -12.83
CA GLY A 298 15.47 -15.90 -13.37
C GLY A 298 14.45 -16.84 -12.71
N ILE A 299 13.50 -16.29 -11.95
CA ILE A 299 12.52 -17.05 -11.17
C ILE A 299 11.12 -16.66 -11.65
N ARG A 300 10.25 -17.65 -11.78
CA ARG A 300 8.84 -17.44 -12.14
C ARG A 300 8.16 -16.48 -11.17
N VAL A 301 7.35 -15.57 -11.68
CA VAL A 301 6.57 -14.60 -10.90
C VAL A 301 5.08 -14.92 -10.96
N ILE A 302 4.43 -14.88 -9.81
CA ILE A 302 3.00 -15.11 -9.64
C ILE A 302 2.39 -13.80 -9.19
N VAL A 303 1.56 -13.20 -10.05
CA VAL A 303 0.87 -11.94 -9.74
C VAL A 303 -0.45 -12.24 -9.02
N ASP A 304 -0.72 -11.51 -7.94
CA ASP A 304 -2.02 -11.56 -7.27
C ASP A 304 -3.12 -11.04 -8.22
N GLU A 305 -4.27 -11.70 -8.25
CA GLU A 305 -5.44 -11.26 -9.03
C GLU A 305 -6.01 -9.93 -8.52
N GLU A 306 -5.96 -9.72 -7.19
CA GLU A 306 -6.41 -8.50 -6.51
C GLU A 306 -5.28 -7.89 -5.65
N PRO A 307 -4.19 -7.41 -6.28
CA PRO A 307 -2.96 -7.08 -5.59
C PRO A 307 -3.10 -5.91 -4.59
N GLU A 308 -4.11 -5.07 -4.74
CA GLU A 308 -4.36 -3.98 -3.79
C GLU A 308 -4.93 -4.46 -2.45
N THR A 309 -5.51 -5.66 -2.39
CA THR A 309 -6.27 -6.14 -1.21
C THR A 309 -5.62 -7.32 -0.50
N SER A 310 -4.49 -7.84 -0.97
CA SER A 310 -3.83 -9.02 -0.39
C SER A 310 -3.66 -8.93 1.13
N VAL A 311 -3.18 -7.80 1.64
CA VAL A 311 -2.94 -7.58 3.07
C VAL A 311 -4.24 -7.65 3.87
N VAL A 312 -5.26 -6.91 3.47
CA VAL A 312 -6.54 -6.89 4.21
C VAL A 312 -7.30 -8.20 4.10
N ARG A 313 -7.18 -8.94 3.00
CA ARG A 313 -7.68 -10.32 2.86
C ARG A 313 -6.96 -11.28 3.81
N GLY A 314 -5.64 -11.09 3.98
CA GLY A 314 -4.86 -11.86 4.94
C GLY A 314 -5.25 -11.57 6.39
N LEU A 315 -5.51 -10.32 6.73
CA LEU A 315 -6.05 -9.96 8.06
C LEU A 315 -7.40 -10.64 8.30
N ALA A 316 -8.28 -10.70 7.29
CA ALA A 316 -9.54 -11.43 7.37
C ALA A 316 -9.32 -12.91 7.72
N ARG A 317 -8.32 -13.56 7.11
CA ARG A 317 -7.95 -14.94 7.45
C ARG A 317 -7.41 -15.10 8.87
N VAL A 318 -6.55 -14.18 9.33
CA VAL A 318 -6.06 -14.18 10.72
C VAL A 318 -7.21 -14.07 11.72
N MET A 319 -8.22 -13.28 11.42
CA MET A 319 -9.38 -13.06 12.27
C MET A 319 -10.38 -14.24 12.22
N GLY A 320 -10.52 -14.87 11.06
CA GLY A 320 -11.51 -15.93 10.80
C GLY A 320 -11.04 -17.33 11.18
N ASP A 321 -9.77 -17.61 11.03
CA ASP A 321 -9.19 -18.95 11.19
C ASP A 321 -8.38 -19.05 12.48
N ARG A 322 -8.73 -20.03 13.33
CA ARG A 322 -8.02 -20.29 14.59
C ARG A 322 -6.56 -20.65 14.38
N GLU A 323 -6.24 -21.33 13.29
CA GLU A 323 -4.87 -21.71 12.96
C GLU A 323 -3.97 -20.49 12.80
N PHE A 324 -4.47 -19.43 12.13
CA PHE A 324 -3.69 -18.23 11.83
C PHE A 324 -3.78 -17.16 12.91
N ARG A 325 -4.70 -17.27 13.88
CA ARG A 325 -4.82 -16.33 14.98
C ARG A 325 -3.52 -16.15 15.78
N SER A 326 -2.70 -17.20 15.87
CA SER A 326 -1.41 -17.18 16.54
C SER A 326 -0.34 -16.30 15.86
N LEU A 327 -0.58 -15.85 14.63
CA LEU A 327 0.30 -14.91 13.90
C LEU A 327 0.08 -13.45 14.33
N ALA A 328 -1.02 -13.18 15.05
CA ALA A 328 -1.25 -11.87 15.64
C ALA A 328 -0.56 -11.78 17.01
N PHE A 329 0.07 -10.63 17.27
CA PHE A 329 0.81 -10.39 18.50
C PHE A 329 0.45 -9.03 19.10
N VAL A 330 0.81 -8.82 20.36
CA VAL A 330 0.69 -7.54 21.07
C VAL A 330 2.07 -6.95 21.28
N THR A 331 2.16 -5.63 21.40
CA THR A 331 3.44 -4.97 21.72
C THR A 331 4.02 -5.49 23.01
N LYS A 332 5.35 -5.50 23.15
CA LYS A 332 6.02 -6.04 24.33
C LYS A 332 5.60 -5.35 25.64
N GLU A 333 5.24 -4.08 25.57
CA GLU A 333 4.78 -3.29 26.74
C GLU A 333 3.40 -3.74 27.24
N GLN A 334 2.51 -4.20 26.37
CA GLN A 334 1.18 -4.71 26.73
C GLN A 334 1.20 -6.09 27.42
N LYS A 335 2.34 -6.79 27.40
CA LYS A 335 2.48 -8.10 28.06
C LYS A 335 2.68 -7.98 29.57
N TYR A 336 2.89 -6.77 30.11
CA TYR A 336 3.22 -6.53 31.53
C TYR A 336 2.16 -5.68 32.24
N GLU A 337 1.06 -5.31 31.59
CA GLU A 337 -0.16 -4.75 32.17
C GLU A 337 -1.24 -5.84 32.35
#